data_7fb0b69a662cb14cc164aa9322984b46
#
_entry.id   7fb0b69a662cb14cc164aa9322984b46
#
_cell.length_a   1.000
_cell.length_b   1.000
_cell.length_c   1.000
_cell.angle_alpha   90.00
_cell.angle_beta   90.00
_cell.angle_gamma   90.00
#
_symmetry.space_group_name_H-M   'P 1'
#
loop_
_entity.id
_entity.type
_entity.pdbx_description
1 polymer ?
#
loop_
_entity_poly.entity_id
_entity_poly.type
_entity_poly.pdbx_seq_one_letter_code
_entity_poly.pdbx_strand_id
1 'polypeptide(L)'
;MSKTAIVLAGGGSRGAYQLGVWKALREMGVDYQLVTGTSVGALNGTLMVQQDYEKACQVWENITSEDIVGDMLAEKGDLNDHQLNRIFAREALEKGGADISYLETFVYSLLDEEKFW
;
A
#
# COMPACT_ATOMS: atom_id res chain seq x y z
N MET A 1 -17.84 11.45 22.10
CA MET A 1 -17.22 11.91 20.84
C MET A 1 -17.03 10.75 19.89
N SER A 2 -17.41 10.93 18.66
CA SER A 2 -17.20 9.91 17.63
C SER A 2 -15.72 9.84 17.21
N LYS A 3 -15.25 8.64 16.93
CA LYS A 3 -13.92 8.41 16.38
C LYS A 3 -14.07 7.94 14.95
N THR A 4 -13.10 8.30 14.12
CA THR A 4 -13.07 7.92 12.72
C THR A 4 -11.95 6.91 12.49
N ALA A 5 -12.30 5.81 11.86
CA ALA A 5 -11.35 4.80 11.40
C ALA A 5 -11.26 4.81 9.88
N ILE A 6 -10.07 4.66 9.37
CA ILE A 6 -9.79 4.51 7.94
C ILE A 6 -9.42 3.05 7.69
N VAL A 7 -10.13 2.43 6.76
CA VAL A 7 -9.88 1.03 6.39
C VAL A 7 -9.48 1.01 4.92
N LEU A 8 -8.25 0.59 4.64
CA LEU A 8 -7.66 0.63 3.31
C LEU A 8 -7.50 -0.78 2.74
N ALA A 9 -8.22 -1.06 1.68
CA ALA A 9 -8.12 -2.33 0.98
C ALA A 9 -6.84 -2.41 0.14
N GLY A 10 -6.43 -3.62 -0.20
CA GLY A 10 -5.43 -3.86 -1.21
C GLY A 10 -5.96 -3.56 -2.61
N GLY A 11 -5.10 -3.68 -3.61
CA GLY A 11 -5.52 -3.48 -5.00
C GLY A 11 -4.42 -3.01 -5.93
N GLY A 12 -3.17 -3.24 -5.58
CA GLY A 12 -2.02 -2.89 -6.42
C GLY A 12 -2.02 -1.40 -6.78
N SER A 13 -2.00 -1.07 -8.07
CA SER A 13 -1.98 0.31 -8.54
C SER A 13 -3.19 1.16 -8.11
N ARG A 14 -4.27 0.52 -7.68
CA ARG A 14 -5.44 1.23 -7.14
C ARG A 14 -5.14 1.97 -5.83
N GLY A 15 -4.03 1.66 -5.19
CA GLY A 15 -3.56 2.42 -4.03
C GLY A 15 -3.33 3.90 -4.31
N ALA A 16 -3.05 4.27 -5.56
CA ALA A 16 -2.95 5.67 -5.96
C ALA A 16 -4.29 6.42 -5.77
N TYR A 17 -5.40 5.74 -5.97
CA TYR A 17 -6.73 6.31 -5.69
C TYR A 17 -6.90 6.65 -4.21
N GLN A 18 -6.39 5.79 -3.33
CA GLN A 18 -6.42 6.02 -1.88
C GLN A 18 -5.68 7.31 -1.50
N LEU A 19 -4.61 7.64 -2.21
CA LEU A 19 -3.88 8.88 -2.00
C LEU A 19 -4.76 10.11 -2.29
N GLY A 20 -5.57 10.05 -3.34
CA GLY A 20 -6.53 11.10 -3.65
C GLY A 20 -7.63 11.24 -2.59
N VAL A 21 -8.11 10.12 -2.05
CA VAL A 21 -9.05 10.13 -0.92
C VAL A 21 -8.42 10.79 0.31
N TRP A 22 -7.20 10.46 0.62
CA TRP A 22 -6.47 11.08 1.75
C TRP A 22 -6.33 12.59 1.55
N LYS A 23 -5.99 13.03 0.34
CA LYS A 23 -5.95 14.45 0.00
C LYS A 23 -7.28 15.14 0.29
N ALA A 24 -8.39 14.55 -0.13
CA ALA A 24 -9.72 15.08 0.11
C ALA A 24 -10.04 15.17 1.61
N LEU A 25 -9.71 14.14 2.37
CA LEU A 25 -9.90 14.16 3.82
C LEU A 25 -9.12 15.28 4.49
N ARG A 26 -7.89 15.52 4.06
CA ARG A 26 -7.08 16.64 4.56
C ARG A 26 -7.71 17.99 4.24
N GLU A 27 -8.15 18.19 3.01
CA GLU A 27 -8.79 19.44 2.57
C GLU A 27 -10.10 19.69 3.30
N MET A 28 -10.83 18.63 3.65
CA MET A 28 -12.09 18.72 4.39
C MET A 28 -11.88 18.86 5.90
N GLY A 29 -10.66 18.76 6.39
CA GLY A 29 -10.36 18.82 7.81
C GLY A 29 -10.85 17.60 8.60
N VAL A 30 -10.96 16.46 7.96
CA VAL A 30 -11.39 15.21 8.61
C VAL A 30 -10.19 14.54 9.27
N ASP A 31 -10.27 14.39 10.60
CA ASP A 31 -9.27 13.66 11.39
C ASP A 31 -9.66 12.19 11.53
N TYR A 32 -8.66 11.35 11.72
CA TYR A 32 -8.85 9.92 11.97
C TYR A 32 -7.97 9.47 13.14
N GLN A 33 -8.45 8.49 13.89
CA GLN A 33 -7.77 7.97 15.08
C GLN A 33 -7.24 6.56 14.89
N LEU A 34 -7.74 5.85 13.89
CA LEU A 34 -7.35 4.48 13.61
C LEU A 34 -7.21 4.28 12.10
N VAL A 35 -6.15 3.61 11.70
CA VAL A 35 -5.95 3.22 10.31
C VAL A 35 -5.64 1.72 10.26
N THR A 36 -6.34 1.01 9.38
CA THR A 36 -6.03 -0.38 9.05
C THR A 36 -5.80 -0.50 7.56
N GLY A 37 -4.98 -1.44 7.14
CA GLY A 37 -4.68 -1.59 5.71
C GLY A 37 -4.17 -2.97 5.36
N THR A 38 -4.42 -3.36 4.12
CA THR A 38 -3.99 -4.64 3.55
C THR A 38 -3.19 -4.37 2.27
N SER A 39 -2.04 -5.02 2.10
CA SER A 39 -1.18 -4.85 0.92
C SER A 39 -0.80 -3.39 0.72
N VAL A 40 -1.04 -2.80 -0.46
CA VAL A 40 -0.79 -1.36 -0.71
C VAL A 40 -1.57 -0.44 0.23
N GLY A 41 -2.69 -0.91 0.76
CA GLY A 41 -3.41 -0.22 1.82
C GLY A 41 -2.61 -0.14 3.12
N ALA A 42 -1.80 -1.14 3.43
CA ALA A 42 -0.88 -1.10 4.57
C ALA A 42 0.24 -0.07 4.34
N LEU A 43 0.75 0.03 3.12
CA LEU A 43 1.72 1.06 2.75
C LEU A 43 1.14 2.47 2.96
N ASN A 44 -0.02 2.73 2.37
CA ASN A 44 -0.69 4.01 2.51
C ASN A 44 -1.06 4.29 3.97
N GLY A 45 -1.54 3.28 4.69
CA GLY A 45 -1.89 3.39 6.10
C GLY A 45 -0.70 3.78 6.97
N THR A 46 0.46 3.20 6.71
CA THR A 46 1.72 3.57 7.38
C THR A 46 2.01 5.05 7.20
N LEU A 47 1.92 5.54 5.97
CA LEU A 47 2.16 6.95 5.67
C LEU A 47 1.10 7.87 6.27
N MET A 48 -0.15 7.42 6.34
CA MET A 48 -1.23 8.17 6.98
C MET A 48 -1.02 8.29 8.50
N VAL A 49 -0.55 7.24 9.16
CA VAL A 49 -0.23 7.27 10.59
C VAL A 49 0.93 8.22 10.86
N GLN A 50 1.94 8.23 9.98
CA GLN A 50 3.06 9.16 10.06
C GLN A 50 2.68 10.60 9.68
N GLN A 51 1.50 10.79 9.09
CA GLN A 51 1.05 12.08 8.56
C GLN A 51 1.99 12.67 7.50
N ASP A 52 2.59 11.82 6.69
CA ASP A 52 3.61 12.19 5.72
C ASP A 52 3.04 12.13 4.30
N TYR A 53 2.10 13.02 4.01
CA TYR A 53 1.40 13.08 2.72
C TYR A 53 2.37 13.35 1.56
N GLU A 54 3.34 14.22 1.73
CA GLU A 54 4.31 14.55 0.67
C GLU A 54 5.14 13.33 0.29
N LYS A 55 5.56 12.55 1.28
CA LYS A 55 6.27 11.29 1.04
C LYS A 55 5.39 10.29 0.30
N ALA A 56 4.11 10.22 0.64
CA ALA A 56 3.15 9.38 -0.06
C ALA A 56 3.03 9.78 -1.54
N CYS A 57 2.98 11.06 -1.85
CA CYS A 57 2.97 11.55 -3.23
C CYS A 57 4.23 11.11 -3.97
N GLN A 58 5.40 11.29 -3.37
CA GLN A 58 6.68 10.88 -3.97
C GLN A 58 6.73 9.38 -4.21
N VAL A 59 6.26 8.58 -3.27
CA VAL A 59 6.20 7.12 -3.39
C VAL A 59 5.35 6.74 -4.60
N TRP A 60 4.14 7.26 -4.71
CA TRP A 60 3.23 6.88 -5.78
C TRP A 60 3.63 7.43 -7.16
N GLU A 61 4.39 8.52 -7.21
CA GLU A 61 4.96 9.02 -8.46
C GLU A 61 6.11 8.15 -8.98
N ASN A 62 6.81 7.46 -8.11
CA ASN A 62 8.03 6.72 -8.44
C ASN A 62 7.92 5.20 -8.24
N ILE A 63 6.86 4.72 -7.61
CA ILE A 63 6.68 3.29 -7.34
C ILE A 63 6.56 2.50 -8.64
N THR A 64 7.24 1.37 -8.69
CA THR A 64 7.17 0.43 -9.81
C THR A 64 6.49 -0.87 -9.36
N SER A 65 6.09 -1.65 -10.34
CA SER A 65 5.56 -2.99 -10.04
C SER A 65 6.59 -3.88 -9.34
N GLU A 66 7.87 -3.67 -9.61
CA GLU A 66 8.96 -4.40 -8.94
C GLU A 66 9.02 -4.11 -7.45
N ASP A 67 8.75 -2.89 -7.02
CA ASP A 67 8.72 -2.52 -5.60
C ASP A 67 7.65 -3.29 -4.82
N ILE A 68 6.60 -3.71 -5.52
CA ILE A 68 5.46 -4.42 -4.92
C ILE A 68 5.64 -5.94 -5.00
N VAL A 69 5.99 -6.46 -6.16
CA VAL A 69 6.01 -7.91 -6.44
C VAL A 69 7.39 -8.46 -6.77
N GLY A 70 8.41 -7.60 -6.86
CA GLY A 70 9.81 -8.01 -7.01
C GLY A 70 10.07 -8.91 -8.21
N ASP A 71 10.88 -9.93 -8.00
CA ASP A 71 11.35 -10.84 -9.05
C ASP A 71 10.24 -11.63 -9.74
N MET A 72 9.06 -11.72 -9.14
CA MET A 72 7.93 -12.42 -9.74
C MET A 72 7.57 -11.83 -11.11
N LEU A 73 7.63 -10.50 -11.25
CA LEU A 73 7.40 -9.83 -12.54
C LEU A 73 8.58 -9.97 -13.49
N ALA A 74 9.80 -9.92 -12.97
CA ALA A 74 11.01 -10.06 -13.78
C ALA A 74 11.07 -11.42 -14.49
N GLU A 75 10.59 -12.48 -13.84
CA GLU A 75 10.56 -13.84 -14.42
C GLU A 75 9.43 -14.04 -15.43
N LYS A 76 8.35 -13.30 -15.32
CA LYS A 76 7.11 -13.55 -16.07
C LYS A 76 6.78 -12.54 -17.16
N GLY A 77 7.59 -11.48 -17.32
CA GLY A 77 7.43 -10.46 -18.36
C GLY A 77 6.19 -9.58 -18.17
N ASP A 78 5.72 -9.01 -19.27
CA ASP A 78 4.55 -8.12 -19.25
C ASP A 78 3.26 -8.91 -19.04
N LEU A 79 2.76 -8.89 -17.80
CA LEU A 79 1.48 -9.50 -17.44
C LEU A 79 0.43 -8.42 -17.22
N ASN A 80 -0.77 -8.68 -17.71
CA ASN A 80 -1.91 -7.82 -17.39
C ASN A 80 -2.41 -8.08 -15.97
N ASP A 81 -3.24 -7.18 -15.44
CA ASP A 81 -3.76 -7.27 -14.07
C ASP A 81 -4.50 -8.59 -13.79
N HIS A 82 -5.18 -9.12 -14.79
CA HIS A 82 -5.92 -10.37 -14.64
C HIS A 82 -4.97 -11.56 -14.46
N GLN A 83 -3.88 -11.60 -15.23
CA GLN A 83 -2.86 -12.63 -15.11
C GLN A 83 -2.13 -12.53 -13.77
N LEU A 84 -1.80 -11.34 -13.32
CA LEU A 84 -1.20 -11.13 -11.99
C LEU A 84 -2.11 -11.62 -10.87
N ASN A 85 -3.38 -11.30 -10.92
CA ASN A 85 -4.35 -11.77 -9.92
C ASN A 85 -4.46 -13.28 -9.88
N ARG A 86 -4.40 -13.95 -11.04
CA ARG A 86 -4.39 -15.43 -11.09
C ARG A 86 -3.14 -16.01 -10.46
N ILE A 87 -1.98 -15.39 -10.66
CA ILE A 87 -0.72 -15.82 -10.07
C ILE A 87 -0.76 -15.66 -8.55
N PHE A 88 -1.21 -14.50 -8.06
CA PHE A 88 -1.35 -14.27 -6.64
C PHE A 88 -2.33 -15.27 -5.99
N ALA A 89 -3.46 -15.54 -6.64
CA ALA A 89 -4.42 -16.53 -6.15
C ALA A 89 -3.81 -17.94 -6.08
N ARG A 90 -3.05 -18.31 -7.10
CA ARG A 90 -2.36 -19.60 -7.13
C ARG A 90 -1.33 -19.72 -6.00
N GLU A 91 -0.49 -18.71 -5.81
CA GLU A 91 0.51 -18.72 -4.75
C GLU A 91 -0.14 -18.73 -3.36
N ALA A 92 -1.23 -18.01 -3.18
CA ALA A 92 -1.97 -18.04 -1.93
C ALA A 92 -2.49 -19.44 -1.60
N LEU A 93 -2.95 -20.18 -2.62
CA LEU A 93 -3.45 -21.55 -2.45
C LEU A 93 -2.32 -22.57 -2.25
N GLU A 94 -1.22 -22.44 -2.96
CA GLU A 94 -0.12 -23.41 -2.94
C GLU A 94 0.87 -23.21 -1.79
N LYS A 95 1.13 -21.95 -1.42
CA LYS A 95 2.18 -21.57 -0.45
C LYS A 95 1.64 -20.90 0.81
N GLY A 96 0.33 -20.73 0.90
CA GLY A 96 -0.29 -20.00 2.02
C GLY A 96 -0.15 -18.49 1.95
N GLY A 97 0.34 -17.95 0.83
CA GLY A 97 0.46 -16.51 0.59
C GLY A 97 1.50 -16.19 -0.47
N ALA A 98 1.40 -15.03 -1.06
CA ALA A 98 2.39 -14.52 -2.01
C ALA A 98 3.65 -14.03 -1.28
N ASP A 99 4.81 -14.09 -1.94
CA ASP A 99 6.03 -13.50 -1.42
C ASP A 99 5.95 -11.97 -1.50
N ILE A 100 5.85 -11.34 -0.35
CA ILE A 100 5.76 -9.87 -0.21
C ILE A 100 7.04 -9.25 0.37
N SER A 101 8.15 -10.00 0.37
CA SER A 101 9.41 -9.52 1.00
C SER A 101 9.90 -8.19 0.43
N TYR A 102 9.72 -7.95 -0.87
CA TYR A 102 10.04 -6.66 -1.49
C TYR A 102 9.16 -5.52 -0.97
N LEU A 103 7.87 -5.76 -0.86
CA LEU A 103 6.95 -4.77 -0.32
C LEU A 103 7.26 -4.49 1.16
N GLU A 104 7.54 -5.53 1.93
CA GLU A 104 7.91 -5.41 3.33
C GLU A 104 9.16 -4.56 3.51
N THR A 105 10.23 -4.86 2.76
CA THR A 105 11.47 -4.09 2.77
C THR A 105 11.22 -2.63 2.39
N PHE A 106 10.39 -2.41 1.37
CA PHE A 106 10.04 -1.08 0.93
C PHE A 106 9.30 -0.29 2.00
N VAL A 107 8.33 -0.92 2.67
CA VAL A 107 7.59 -0.29 3.78
C VAL A 107 8.54 0.07 4.93
N TYR A 108 9.44 -0.84 5.30
CA TYR A 108 10.43 -0.55 6.34
C TYR A 108 11.30 0.65 5.99
N SER A 109 11.66 0.84 4.72
CA SER A 109 12.44 1.99 4.29
C SER A 109 11.70 3.33 4.46
N LEU A 110 10.38 3.29 4.53
CA LEU A 110 9.52 4.47 4.69
C LEU A 110 9.13 4.74 6.14
N LEU A 111 9.37 3.76 7.04
CA LEU A 111 8.99 3.87 8.44
C LEU A 111 9.80 4.93 9.17
N ASP A 112 9.10 5.75 9.92
CA ASP A 112 9.66 6.64 10.91
C ASP A 112 9.01 6.27 12.25
N GLU A 113 9.71 5.43 13.02
CA GLU A 113 9.18 4.89 14.26
C GLU A 113 8.83 5.97 15.29
N GLU A 114 9.54 7.08 15.28
CA GLU A 114 9.26 8.19 16.21
C GLU A 114 7.87 8.78 16.03
N LYS A 115 7.31 8.69 14.81
CA LYS A 115 5.98 9.21 14.53
C LYS A 115 4.83 8.29 14.96
N PHE A 116 5.14 7.07 15.37
CA PHE A 116 4.13 6.11 15.83
C PHE A 116 3.86 6.17 17.33
N TRP A 117 4.73 6.81 18.08
CA TRP A 117 4.66 6.86 19.55
C TRP A 117 4.43 8.28 20.14
#